data_2d341626744d8747e5d5989fe1fb93ee
#
_entry.id   2d341626744d8747e5d5989fe1fb93ee
#
_cell.length_a   1.000
_cell.length_b   1.000
_cell.length_c   1.000
_cell.angle_alpha   90.00
_cell.angle_beta   90.00
_cell.angle_gamma   90.00
#
_symmetry.space_group_name_H-M   'P 1'
#
loop_
_entity.id
_entity.type
_entity.pdbx_description
1 polymer ?
#
loop_
_entity_poly.entity_id
_entity_poly.type
_entity_poly.pdbx_seq_one_letter_code
_entity_poly.pdbx_strand_id
1 'polypeptide(L)'
;MGIIHAICNQKGGVGKTTTAVNLSATLVELGKSVLLIDMDPQGNSSSGVGIDKDIITHSINDVMLNKVNIENCIYHTSFGIDIIPATIDLAMADFELATSAEDKQRRLKTPLDTIKDKYDYILIDCPPSLGFLNINALVACDSVIVPVQCQYYALEGLISLLSTIRKIQSSVNSNLNIEGVLLTMFDGRTKLDNEVSIEVRKFFKERVYDISIPQSIKIPVAQSKGKPITFYDKGCSAAKAYSQLAVEIVKKHETINK
;
A
#
# COMPACT_ATOMS: atom_id res chain seq x y z
N MET A 1 -17.36 -2.19 -8.65
CA MET A 1 -16.47 -3.21 -8.06
C MET A 1 -15.20 -2.52 -7.64
N GLY A 2 -14.86 -2.56 -6.33
CA GLY A 2 -13.69 -1.87 -5.79
C GLY A 2 -12.38 -2.37 -6.38
N ILE A 3 -11.45 -1.46 -6.62
CA ILE A 3 -10.11 -1.77 -7.13
C ILE A 3 -9.16 -1.97 -5.95
N ILE A 4 -8.46 -3.10 -5.92
CA ILE A 4 -7.57 -3.47 -4.83
C ILE A 4 -6.11 -3.30 -5.26
N HIS A 5 -5.39 -2.40 -4.60
CA HIS A 5 -3.95 -2.19 -4.81
C HIS A 5 -3.14 -2.63 -3.59
N ALA A 6 -2.14 -3.48 -3.80
CA ALA A 6 -1.10 -3.72 -2.80
C ALA A 6 0.05 -2.71 -2.99
N ILE A 7 0.48 -2.06 -1.91
CA ILE A 7 1.64 -1.16 -1.92
C ILE A 7 2.83 -1.95 -1.39
N CYS A 8 3.64 -2.47 -2.31
CA CYS A 8 4.62 -3.49 -2.00
C CYS A 8 6.02 -3.16 -2.53
N ASN A 9 7.02 -3.36 -1.70
CA ASN A 9 8.44 -3.42 -2.05
C ASN A 9 9.19 -4.14 -0.93
N GLN A 10 10.16 -4.98 -1.28
CA GLN A 10 10.97 -5.74 -0.32
C GLN A 10 11.92 -4.86 0.49
N LYS A 11 12.31 -3.71 -0.07
CA LYS A 11 13.21 -2.79 0.62
C LYS A 11 12.46 -2.01 1.70
N GLY A 12 13.02 -1.99 2.91
CA GLY A 12 12.54 -1.14 4.00
C GLY A 12 12.79 0.34 3.70
N GLY A 13 11.94 1.22 4.26
CA GLY A 13 12.13 2.67 4.19
C GLY A 13 11.86 3.34 2.83
N VAL A 14 11.33 2.63 1.84
CA VAL A 14 11.04 3.21 0.50
C VAL A 14 9.71 3.99 0.43
N GLY A 15 9.01 4.17 1.53
CA GLY A 15 7.78 4.96 1.59
C GLY A 15 6.50 4.17 1.30
N LYS A 16 6.44 2.84 1.52
CA LYS A 16 5.23 2.03 1.38
C LYS A 16 4.09 2.57 2.24
N THR A 17 4.24 2.54 3.55
CA THR A 17 3.29 3.05 4.53
C THR A 17 2.92 4.52 4.29
N THR A 18 3.93 5.34 3.99
CA THR A 18 3.71 6.75 3.65
C THR A 18 2.81 6.89 2.43
N THR A 19 3.02 6.07 1.40
CA THR A 19 2.19 6.07 0.19
C THR A 19 0.79 5.55 0.49
N ALA A 20 0.66 4.45 1.24
CA ALA A 20 -0.64 3.89 1.62
C ALA A 20 -1.52 4.91 2.35
N VAL A 21 -1.00 5.54 3.40
CA VAL A 21 -1.71 6.54 4.20
C VAL A 21 -2.09 7.77 3.36
N ASN A 22 -1.14 8.33 2.61
CA ASN A 22 -1.38 9.59 1.92
C ASN A 22 -2.19 9.44 0.63
N LEU A 23 -2.03 8.31 -0.08
CA LEU A 23 -2.88 8.00 -1.23
C LEU A 23 -4.32 7.73 -0.78
N SER A 24 -4.55 6.99 0.32
CA SER A 24 -5.90 6.80 0.90
C SER A 24 -6.56 8.14 1.19
N ALA A 25 -5.85 9.02 1.86
CA ALA A 25 -6.37 10.35 2.22
C ALA A 25 -6.73 11.21 0.99
N THR A 26 -5.87 11.19 -0.03
CA THR A 26 -6.11 11.97 -1.24
C THR A 26 -7.22 11.40 -2.12
N LEU A 27 -7.40 10.07 -2.15
CA LEU A 27 -8.54 9.44 -2.81
C LEU A 27 -9.87 9.82 -2.13
N VAL A 28 -9.90 9.86 -0.78
CA VAL A 28 -11.07 10.35 -0.03
C VAL A 28 -11.35 11.82 -0.35
N GLU A 29 -10.33 12.69 -0.43
CA GLU A 29 -10.51 14.09 -0.86
C GLU A 29 -11.07 14.23 -2.28
N LEU A 30 -10.87 13.21 -3.15
CA LEU A 30 -11.49 13.12 -4.48
C LEU A 30 -12.91 12.50 -4.46
N GLY A 31 -13.50 12.28 -3.27
CA GLY A 31 -14.85 11.75 -3.10
C GLY A 31 -14.96 10.24 -3.27
N LYS A 32 -13.84 9.49 -3.20
CA LYS A 32 -13.85 8.03 -3.31
C LYS A 32 -14.01 7.39 -1.93
N SER A 33 -14.76 6.28 -1.87
CA SER A 33 -14.81 5.40 -0.68
C SER A 33 -13.54 4.54 -0.62
N VAL A 34 -12.80 4.59 0.50
CA VAL A 34 -11.47 3.98 0.60
C VAL A 34 -11.36 3.13 1.86
N LEU A 35 -10.92 1.88 1.68
CA LEU A 35 -10.46 1.01 2.75
C LEU A 35 -8.93 0.89 2.70
N LEU A 36 -8.27 1.18 3.82
CA LEU A 36 -6.86 0.91 4.04
C LEU A 36 -6.71 -0.38 4.86
N ILE A 37 -5.85 -1.29 4.44
CA ILE A 37 -5.53 -2.50 5.20
C ILE A 37 -4.06 -2.44 5.58
N ASP A 38 -3.78 -2.42 6.87
CA ASP A 38 -2.42 -2.44 7.40
C ASP A 38 -1.97 -3.91 7.56
N MET A 39 -1.03 -4.35 6.74
CA MET A 39 -0.47 -5.71 6.78
C MET A 39 0.94 -5.76 7.40
N ASP A 40 1.41 -4.65 7.98
CA ASP A 40 2.68 -4.62 8.68
C ASP A 40 2.45 -4.78 10.20
N PRO A 41 3.07 -5.77 10.88
CA PRO A 41 2.98 -5.94 12.34
C PRO A 41 3.35 -4.70 13.16
N GLN A 42 4.10 -3.76 12.57
CA GLN A 42 4.45 -2.49 13.23
C GLN A 42 3.23 -1.56 13.38
N GLY A 43 2.16 -1.73 12.58
CA GLY A 43 0.94 -0.94 12.66
C GLY A 43 1.16 0.55 12.33
N ASN A 44 2.07 0.84 11.40
CA ASN A 44 2.45 2.21 11.08
C ASN A 44 1.39 2.93 10.24
N SER A 45 0.68 2.23 9.35
CA SER A 45 -0.46 2.80 8.63
C SER A 45 -1.60 3.11 9.59
N SER A 46 -1.86 2.22 10.55
CA SER A 46 -2.88 2.40 11.58
C SER A 46 -2.62 3.67 12.40
N SER A 47 -1.41 3.83 12.91
CA SER A 47 -1.00 5.05 13.62
C SER A 47 -1.02 6.29 12.71
N GLY A 48 -0.63 6.13 11.44
CA GLY A 48 -0.54 7.21 10.45
C GLY A 48 -1.88 7.82 10.06
N VAL A 49 -2.98 7.10 10.28
CA VAL A 49 -4.35 7.61 10.10
C VAL A 49 -5.08 7.86 11.43
N GLY A 50 -4.31 7.97 12.53
CA GLY A 50 -4.82 8.38 13.84
C GLY A 50 -5.55 7.32 14.64
N ILE A 51 -5.38 6.03 14.33
CA ILE A 51 -5.91 4.97 15.18
C ILE A 51 -5.04 4.84 16.43
N ASP A 52 -5.70 4.92 17.57
CA ASP A 52 -5.09 4.61 18.86
C ASP A 52 -4.99 3.08 19.00
N LYS A 53 -3.79 2.57 19.23
CA LYS A 53 -3.55 1.13 19.34
C LYS A 53 -4.24 0.51 20.56
N ASP A 54 -4.50 1.29 21.59
CA ASP A 54 -5.12 0.83 22.83
C ASP A 54 -6.62 0.53 22.67
N ILE A 55 -7.28 1.08 21.62
CA ILE A 55 -8.69 0.81 21.35
C ILE A 55 -8.94 -0.33 20.36
N ILE A 56 -7.88 -0.91 19.77
CA ILE A 56 -8.00 -1.98 18.79
C ILE A 56 -8.46 -3.26 19.49
N THR A 57 -9.70 -3.67 19.25
CA THR A 57 -10.28 -4.94 19.78
C THR A 57 -10.13 -6.08 18.80
N HIS A 58 -10.21 -5.79 17.50
CA HIS A 58 -10.03 -6.74 16.41
C HIS A 58 -9.13 -6.11 15.32
N SER A 59 -8.27 -6.92 14.73
CA SER A 59 -7.27 -6.47 13.78
C SER A 59 -7.22 -7.38 12.56
N ILE A 60 -6.38 -7.05 11.59
CA ILE A 60 -6.12 -7.92 10.43
C ILE A 60 -5.60 -9.30 10.84
N ASN A 61 -4.92 -9.42 11.99
CA ASN A 61 -4.50 -10.70 12.56
C ASN A 61 -5.68 -11.66 12.74
N ASP A 62 -6.80 -11.17 13.27
CA ASP A 62 -7.99 -11.99 13.53
C ASP A 62 -8.64 -12.45 12.22
N VAL A 63 -8.61 -11.62 11.19
CA VAL A 63 -9.07 -11.99 9.83
C VAL A 63 -8.17 -13.07 9.24
N MET A 64 -6.84 -12.90 9.31
CA MET A 64 -5.86 -13.83 8.75
C MET A 64 -5.92 -15.22 9.41
N LEU A 65 -6.30 -15.26 10.67
CA LEU A 65 -6.46 -16.49 11.44
C LEU A 65 -7.91 -17.04 11.45
N ASN A 66 -8.83 -16.44 10.67
CA ASN A 66 -10.26 -16.79 10.60
C ASN A 66 -10.98 -16.78 11.97
N LYS A 67 -10.56 -15.88 12.88
CA LYS A 67 -11.16 -15.75 14.20
C LYS A 67 -12.38 -14.84 14.21
N VAL A 68 -12.40 -13.81 13.33
CA VAL A 68 -13.41 -12.77 13.30
C VAL A 68 -13.77 -12.44 11.84
N ASN A 69 -15.02 -12.07 11.60
CA ASN A 69 -15.44 -11.56 10.29
C ASN A 69 -14.74 -10.22 9.99
N ILE A 70 -14.29 -10.04 8.75
CA ILE A 70 -13.56 -8.86 8.30
C ILE A 70 -14.29 -7.54 8.59
N GLU A 71 -15.63 -7.53 8.51
CA GLU A 71 -16.43 -6.33 8.80
C GLU A 71 -16.27 -5.82 10.23
N ASN A 72 -16.05 -6.72 11.19
CA ASN A 72 -15.86 -6.38 12.60
C ASN A 72 -14.47 -5.81 12.91
N CYS A 73 -13.57 -5.84 11.92
CA CYS A 73 -12.21 -5.30 12.03
C CYS A 73 -12.09 -3.92 11.39
N ILE A 74 -13.17 -3.33 10.86
CA ILE A 74 -13.16 -2.03 10.19
C ILE A 74 -13.33 -0.91 11.22
N TYR A 75 -12.41 0.03 11.22
CA TYR A 75 -12.43 1.26 12.02
C TYR A 75 -12.57 2.47 11.10
N HIS A 76 -13.40 3.44 11.54
CA HIS A 76 -13.61 4.69 10.81
C HIS A 76 -12.70 5.78 11.37
N THR A 77 -11.94 6.44 10.50
CA THR A 77 -11.07 7.53 10.92
C THR A 77 -11.74 8.89 10.74
N SER A 78 -11.23 9.90 11.46
CA SER A 78 -11.69 11.30 11.30
C SER A 78 -11.33 11.91 9.93
N PHE A 79 -10.56 11.19 9.12
CA PHE A 79 -10.15 11.60 7.76
C PHE A 79 -11.05 11.01 6.66
N GLY A 80 -12.11 10.25 7.04
CA GLY A 80 -12.99 9.57 6.10
C GLY A 80 -12.40 8.32 5.46
N ILE A 81 -11.28 7.83 5.99
CA ILE A 81 -10.66 6.57 5.58
C ILE A 81 -11.20 5.48 6.50
N ASP A 82 -11.71 4.39 5.93
CA ASP A 82 -11.92 3.16 6.68
C ASP A 82 -10.61 2.38 6.75
N ILE A 83 -10.32 1.77 7.91
CA ILE A 83 -9.08 1.00 8.07
C ILE A 83 -9.33 -0.32 8.80
N ILE A 84 -8.63 -1.37 8.35
CA ILE A 84 -8.41 -2.59 9.12
C ILE A 84 -6.99 -2.48 9.68
N PRO A 85 -6.85 -2.27 11.01
CA PRO A 85 -5.55 -2.01 11.62
C PRO A 85 -4.73 -3.29 11.81
N ALA A 86 -3.42 -3.12 11.96
CA ALA A 86 -2.51 -4.17 12.41
C ALA A 86 -2.08 -3.96 13.86
N THR A 87 -1.80 -5.07 14.53
CA THR A 87 -1.12 -5.14 15.84
C THR A 87 0.12 -6.00 15.73
N ILE A 88 0.97 -5.97 16.75
CA ILE A 88 2.20 -6.78 16.79
C ILE A 88 1.91 -8.29 16.68
N ASP A 89 0.70 -8.72 17.07
CA ASP A 89 0.28 -10.13 17.01
C ASP A 89 0.23 -10.66 15.56
N LEU A 90 0.16 -9.78 14.57
CA LEU A 90 0.22 -10.16 13.16
C LEU A 90 1.53 -10.87 12.78
N ALA A 91 2.62 -10.64 13.53
CA ALA A 91 3.87 -11.37 13.35
C ALA A 91 3.72 -12.87 13.67
N MET A 92 2.87 -13.21 14.65
CA MET A 92 2.54 -14.60 14.97
C MET A 92 1.67 -15.23 13.89
N ALA A 93 0.75 -14.47 13.29
CA ALA A 93 -0.05 -14.95 12.16
C ALA A 93 0.80 -15.35 10.96
N ASP A 94 1.86 -14.59 10.63
CA ASP A 94 2.80 -14.96 9.56
C ASP A 94 3.48 -16.30 9.83
N PHE A 95 3.87 -16.56 11.08
CA PHE A 95 4.44 -17.84 11.51
C PHE A 95 3.41 -18.99 11.47
N GLU A 96 2.20 -18.78 11.99
CA GLU A 96 1.12 -19.78 11.98
C GLU A 96 0.72 -20.15 10.55
N LEU A 97 0.62 -19.17 9.65
CA LEU A 97 0.35 -19.41 8.22
C LEU A 97 1.48 -20.20 7.55
N ALA A 98 2.74 -20.01 7.94
CA ALA A 98 3.85 -20.78 7.41
C ALA A 98 3.73 -22.28 7.73
N THR A 99 3.19 -22.62 8.89
CA THR A 99 3.01 -24.00 9.38
C THR A 99 1.65 -24.61 9.05
N SER A 100 0.65 -23.80 8.67
CA SER A 100 -0.69 -24.25 8.30
C SER A 100 -0.69 -25.05 7.00
N ALA A 101 -1.50 -26.11 6.94
CA ALA A 101 -1.63 -26.96 5.75
C ALA A 101 -2.66 -26.42 4.74
N GLU A 102 -3.71 -25.70 5.18
CA GLU A 102 -4.87 -25.36 4.36
C GLU A 102 -4.93 -23.87 4.00
N ASP A 103 -5.14 -23.61 2.71
CA ASP A 103 -5.53 -22.31 2.06
C ASP A 103 -4.81 -21.04 2.57
N LYS A 104 -3.58 -21.20 3.04
CA LYS A 104 -2.77 -20.16 3.67
C LYS A 104 -2.49 -18.94 2.79
N GLN A 105 -2.68 -19.05 1.49
CA GLN A 105 -2.44 -17.98 0.52
C GLN A 105 -3.68 -17.11 0.24
N ARG A 106 -4.87 -17.56 0.67
CA ARG A 106 -6.15 -16.88 0.39
C ARG A 106 -6.83 -16.35 1.65
N ARG A 107 -6.14 -16.31 2.77
CA ARG A 107 -6.69 -15.86 4.06
C ARG A 107 -7.18 -14.41 4.04
N LEU A 108 -6.58 -13.57 3.23
CA LEU A 108 -7.06 -12.21 3.01
C LEU A 108 -8.08 -12.15 1.86
N LYS A 109 -7.83 -12.85 0.74
CA LYS A 109 -8.68 -12.75 -0.44
C LYS A 109 -10.13 -13.12 -0.17
N THR A 110 -10.37 -14.28 0.43
CA THR A 110 -11.72 -14.80 0.66
C THR A 110 -12.60 -13.84 1.49
N PRO A 111 -12.18 -13.34 2.67
CA PRO A 111 -12.98 -12.36 3.39
C PRO A 111 -13.05 -11.00 2.67
N LEU A 112 -12.00 -10.57 1.97
CA LEU A 112 -12.00 -9.29 1.26
C LEU A 112 -13.00 -9.27 0.09
N ASP A 113 -13.19 -10.41 -0.59
CA ASP A 113 -14.18 -10.55 -1.68
C ASP A 113 -15.63 -10.30 -1.19
N THR A 114 -15.92 -10.42 0.12
CA THR A 114 -17.27 -10.16 0.68
C THR A 114 -17.57 -8.68 0.87
N ILE A 115 -16.55 -7.82 0.96
CA ILE A 115 -16.72 -6.40 1.28
C ILE A 115 -16.21 -5.46 0.20
N LYS A 116 -15.48 -5.96 -0.81
CA LYS A 116 -14.81 -5.12 -1.82
C LYS A 116 -15.76 -4.20 -2.59
N ASP A 117 -17.00 -4.60 -2.80
CA ASP A 117 -17.97 -3.79 -3.54
C ASP A 117 -18.52 -2.58 -2.75
N LYS A 118 -18.18 -2.47 -1.47
CA LYS A 118 -18.51 -1.31 -0.61
C LYS A 118 -17.56 -0.13 -0.83
N TYR A 119 -16.42 -0.36 -1.50
CA TYR A 119 -15.35 0.63 -1.68
C TYR A 119 -15.04 0.85 -3.14
N ASP A 120 -14.62 2.08 -3.49
CA ASP A 120 -14.05 2.39 -4.80
C ASP A 120 -12.61 1.89 -4.88
N TYR A 121 -11.85 2.06 -3.78
CA TYR A 121 -10.46 1.65 -3.67
C TYR A 121 -10.18 0.93 -2.35
N ILE A 122 -9.38 -0.14 -2.43
CA ILE A 122 -8.82 -0.82 -1.27
C ILE A 122 -7.31 -0.79 -1.41
N LEU A 123 -6.62 -0.21 -0.43
CA LEU A 123 -5.16 -0.13 -0.40
C LEU A 123 -4.61 -1.06 0.68
N ILE A 124 -3.65 -1.91 0.33
CA ILE A 124 -3.02 -2.84 1.26
C ILE A 124 -1.57 -2.38 1.48
N ASP A 125 -1.25 -1.91 2.69
CA ASP A 125 0.13 -1.59 3.08
C ASP A 125 0.88 -2.85 3.46
N CYS A 126 1.90 -3.20 2.70
CA CYS A 126 2.65 -4.45 2.83
C CYS A 126 3.92 -4.27 3.68
N PRO A 127 4.28 -5.27 4.52
CA PRO A 127 5.55 -5.27 5.24
C PRO A 127 6.76 -5.39 4.27
N PRO A 128 8.00 -5.10 4.73
CA PRO A 128 9.19 -5.20 3.87
C PRO A 128 9.65 -6.66 3.62
N SER A 129 9.07 -7.65 4.29
CA SER A 129 9.41 -9.06 4.13
C SER A 129 8.65 -9.72 2.97
N LEU A 130 9.15 -10.84 2.45
CA LEU A 130 8.42 -11.69 1.49
C LEU A 130 7.76 -12.89 2.19
N GLY A 131 7.18 -12.67 3.38
CA GLY A 131 6.44 -13.68 4.12
C GLY A 131 5.03 -13.95 3.58
N PHE A 132 4.26 -14.77 4.30
CA PHE A 132 2.88 -15.10 3.93
C PHE A 132 1.94 -13.90 3.95
N LEU A 133 2.24 -12.85 4.73
CA LEU A 133 1.49 -11.61 4.72
C LEU A 133 1.53 -10.95 3.33
N ASN A 134 2.74 -10.82 2.75
CA ASN A 134 2.88 -10.27 1.40
C ASN A 134 2.26 -11.18 0.32
N ILE A 135 2.40 -12.50 0.46
CA ILE A 135 1.75 -13.45 -0.47
C ILE A 135 0.24 -13.25 -0.44
N ASN A 136 -0.38 -13.15 0.73
CA ASN A 136 -1.81 -12.90 0.88
C ASN A 136 -2.25 -11.58 0.26
N ALA A 137 -1.48 -10.50 0.46
CA ALA A 137 -1.75 -9.22 -0.17
C ALA A 137 -1.71 -9.31 -1.71
N LEU A 138 -0.68 -9.96 -2.28
CA LEU A 138 -0.52 -10.14 -3.73
C LEU A 138 -1.56 -11.11 -4.34
N VAL A 139 -2.06 -12.06 -3.57
CA VAL A 139 -3.15 -12.95 -4.01
C VAL A 139 -4.49 -12.24 -3.98
N ALA A 140 -4.70 -11.32 -3.04
CA ALA A 140 -5.94 -10.59 -2.87
C ALA A 140 -6.09 -9.38 -3.80
N CYS A 141 -4.99 -8.74 -4.20
CA CYS A 141 -5.05 -7.51 -4.98
C CYS A 141 -5.19 -7.73 -6.49
N ASP A 142 -5.73 -6.71 -7.18
CA ASP A 142 -5.82 -6.63 -8.64
C ASP A 142 -4.48 -6.17 -9.22
N SER A 143 -3.79 -5.25 -8.52
CA SER A 143 -2.50 -4.74 -8.99
C SER A 143 -1.62 -4.21 -7.86
N VAL A 144 -0.34 -3.96 -8.19
CA VAL A 144 0.69 -3.54 -7.25
C VAL A 144 1.18 -2.14 -7.58
N ILE A 145 1.14 -1.22 -6.62
CA ILE A 145 1.88 0.04 -6.64
C ILE A 145 3.22 -0.20 -5.98
N VAL A 146 4.31 0.16 -6.68
CA VAL A 146 5.68 -0.13 -6.23
C VAL A 146 6.41 1.17 -5.90
N PRO A 147 6.45 1.60 -4.62
CA PRO A 147 7.27 2.74 -4.20
C PRO A 147 8.75 2.41 -4.31
N VAL A 148 9.53 3.31 -4.89
CA VAL A 148 10.97 3.15 -5.14
C VAL A 148 11.69 4.42 -4.74
N GLN A 149 12.59 4.32 -3.77
CA GLN A 149 13.51 5.40 -3.45
C GLN A 149 14.67 5.39 -4.45
N CYS A 150 15.04 6.56 -4.98
CA CYS A 150 16.12 6.71 -5.95
C CYS A 150 17.51 6.54 -5.31
N GLN A 151 17.88 5.27 -5.02
CA GLN A 151 19.16 4.88 -4.44
C GLN A 151 19.84 3.81 -5.29
N TYR A 152 21.15 3.64 -5.13
CA TYR A 152 22.00 2.77 -5.96
C TYR A 152 21.46 1.34 -6.16
N TYR A 153 20.90 0.71 -5.11
CA TYR A 153 20.34 -0.66 -5.20
C TYR A 153 18.82 -0.71 -5.51
N ALA A 154 18.26 0.37 -6.06
CA ALA A 154 16.82 0.43 -6.32
C ALA A 154 16.35 -0.66 -7.31
N LEU A 155 17.11 -0.91 -8.37
CA LEU A 155 16.77 -1.88 -9.42
C LEU A 155 16.84 -3.34 -8.94
N GLU A 156 17.79 -3.69 -8.08
CA GLU A 156 17.90 -5.08 -7.56
C GLU A 156 16.64 -5.50 -6.77
N GLY A 157 16.16 -4.61 -5.88
CA GLY A 157 14.93 -4.85 -5.13
C GLY A 157 13.70 -5.00 -6.04
N LEU A 158 13.65 -4.21 -7.13
CA LEU A 158 12.59 -4.30 -8.12
C LEU A 158 12.61 -5.62 -8.90
N ILE A 159 13.77 -6.11 -9.32
CA ILE A 159 13.91 -7.39 -10.04
C ILE A 159 13.41 -8.55 -9.18
N SER A 160 13.77 -8.55 -7.88
CA SER A 160 13.33 -9.56 -6.94
C SER A 160 11.80 -9.54 -6.74
N LEU A 161 11.20 -8.35 -6.59
CA LEU A 161 9.75 -8.20 -6.51
C LEU A 161 9.05 -8.67 -7.79
N LEU A 162 9.56 -8.32 -8.97
CA LEU A 162 9.03 -8.79 -10.26
C LEU A 162 9.04 -10.32 -10.38
N SER A 163 10.10 -10.97 -9.90
CA SER A 163 10.16 -12.43 -9.87
C SER A 163 9.04 -13.03 -9.00
N THR A 164 8.79 -12.43 -7.84
CA THR A 164 7.69 -12.85 -6.95
C THR A 164 6.32 -12.62 -7.59
N ILE A 165 6.07 -11.45 -8.18
CA ILE A 165 4.82 -11.16 -8.88
C ILE A 165 4.57 -12.19 -9.99
N ARG A 166 5.59 -12.52 -10.80
CA ARG A 166 5.48 -13.54 -11.86
C ARG A 166 5.12 -14.91 -11.32
N LYS A 167 5.68 -15.33 -10.17
CA LYS A 167 5.35 -16.60 -9.52
C LYS A 167 3.89 -16.61 -9.05
N ILE A 168 3.40 -15.52 -8.48
CA ILE A 168 1.99 -15.39 -8.08
C ILE A 168 1.07 -15.41 -9.30
N GLN A 169 1.41 -14.69 -10.37
CA GLN A 169 0.66 -14.70 -11.64
C GLN A 169 0.54 -16.09 -12.23
N SER A 170 1.62 -16.88 -12.22
CA SER A 170 1.62 -18.23 -12.82
C SER A 170 0.95 -19.30 -11.96
N SER A 171 0.60 -19.00 -10.69
CA SER A 171 0.08 -19.99 -9.76
C SER A 171 -1.33 -19.70 -9.23
N VAL A 172 -1.54 -18.54 -8.60
CA VAL A 172 -2.75 -18.29 -7.77
C VAL A 172 -3.52 -17.02 -8.11
N ASN A 173 -2.93 -16.04 -8.81
CA ASN A 173 -3.56 -14.79 -9.23
C ASN A 173 -3.08 -14.39 -10.63
N SER A 174 -3.65 -15.00 -11.68
CA SER A 174 -3.26 -14.77 -13.07
C SER A 174 -3.52 -13.33 -13.57
N ASN A 175 -4.42 -12.60 -12.90
CA ASN A 175 -4.79 -11.24 -13.27
C ASN A 175 -3.95 -10.15 -12.57
N LEU A 176 -3.07 -10.56 -11.64
CA LEU A 176 -2.22 -9.61 -10.91
C LEU A 176 -1.37 -8.79 -11.89
N ASN A 177 -1.42 -7.48 -11.78
CA ASN A 177 -0.66 -6.54 -12.61
C ASN A 177 0.20 -5.59 -11.77
N ILE A 178 1.12 -4.89 -12.42
CA ILE A 178 1.79 -3.73 -11.83
C ILE A 178 0.99 -2.49 -12.24
N GLU A 179 0.38 -1.82 -11.26
CA GLU A 179 -0.34 -0.57 -11.46
C GLU A 179 0.60 0.55 -11.86
N GLY A 180 1.67 0.70 -11.10
CA GLY A 180 2.70 1.66 -11.41
C GLY A 180 3.88 1.60 -10.45
N VAL A 181 4.99 2.19 -10.88
CA VAL A 181 6.20 2.41 -10.07
C VAL A 181 6.25 3.88 -9.66
N LEU A 182 6.27 4.13 -8.36
CA LEU A 182 6.27 5.48 -7.78
C LEU A 182 7.66 5.83 -7.26
N LEU A 183 8.29 6.84 -7.85
CA LEU A 183 9.54 7.40 -7.33
C LEU A 183 9.24 8.19 -6.05
N THR A 184 9.91 7.84 -4.96
CA THR A 184 9.69 8.42 -3.63
C THR A 184 10.96 9.07 -3.10
N MET A 185 10.79 10.04 -2.20
CA MET A 185 11.89 10.82 -1.61
C MET A 185 12.85 11.40 -2.66
N PHE A 186 12.29 11.73 -3.83
CA PHE A 186 13.04 12.20 -4.98
C PHE A 186 13.56 13.63 -4.77
N ASP A 187 14.87 13.82 -4.97
CA ASP A 187 15.49 15.14 -5.03
C ASP A 187 16.14 15.36 -6.40
N GLY A 188 15.43 16.03 -7.30
CA GLY A 188 15.90 16.30 -8.65
C GLY A 188 17.18 17.16 -8.77
N ARG A 189 17.69 17.70 -7.64
CA ARG A 189 18.96 18.42 -7.59
C ARG A 189 20.16 17.48 -7.49
N THR A 190 19.96 16.23 -7.06
CA THR A 190 21.05 15.27 -6.94
C THR A 190 21.27 14.52 -8.24
N LYS A 191 22.54 14.29 -8.57
CA LYS A 191 22.93 13.52 -9.76
C LYS A 191 22.45 12.07 -9.66
N LEU A 192 22.58 11.47 -8.48
CA LEU A 192 22.21 10.08 -8.22
C LEU A 192 20.72 9.85 -8.46
N ASP A 193 19.84 10.69 -7.88
CA ASP A 193 18.40 10.51 -8.03
C ASP A 193 17.97 10.62 -9.51
N ASN A 194 18.57 11.55 -10.25
CA ASN A 194 18.30 11.71 -11.68
C ASN A 194 18.76 10.48 -12.47
N GLU A 195 19.97 9.96 -12.24
CA GLU A 195 20.49 8.76 -12.92
C GLU A 195 19.61 7.55 -12.62
N VAL A 196 19.27 7.29 -11.35
CA VAL A 196 18.41 6.17 -10.97
C VAL A 196 17.00 6.35 -11.55
N SER A 197 16.44 7.56 -11.55
CA SER A 197 15.14 7.83 -12.16
C SER A 197 15.11 7.50 -13.65
N ILE A 198 16.17 7.86 -14.40
CA ILE A 198 16.31 7.55 -15.83
C ILE A 198 16.33 6.03 -16.04
N GLU A 199 17.12 5.29 -15.25
CA GLU A 199 17.20 3.83 -15.37
C GLU A 199 15.88 3.14 -15.03
N VAL A 200 15.18 3.58 -13.97
CA VAL A 200 13.85 3.05 -13.60
C VAL A 200 12.85 3.33 -14.71
N ARG A 201 12.80 4.55 -15.26
CA ARG A 201 11.92 4.91 -16.38
C ARG A 201 12.25 4.15 -17.66
N LYS A 202 13.52 3.91 -17.96
CA LYS A 202 13.96 3.09 -19.10
C LYS A 202 13.48 1.63 -18.98
N PHE A 203 13.51 1.07 -17.78
CA PHE A 203 13.13 -0.32 -17.53
C PHE A 203 11.61 -0.53 -17.49
N PHE A 204 10.87 0.35 -16.80
CA PHE A 204 9.42 0.22 -16.58
C PHE A 204 8.57 1.00 -17.57
N LYS A 205 9.17 1.91 -18.33
CA LYS A 205 8.51 2.75 -19.36
C LYS A 205 7.26 3.46 -18.83
N GLU A 206 6.12 3.29 -19.49
CA GLU A 206 4.84 3.90 -19.16
C GLU A 206 4.24 3.45 -17.81
N ARG A 207 4.87 2.45 -17.16
CA ARG A 207 4.45 2.02 -15.82
C ARG A 207 5.04 2.88 -14.70
N VAL A 208 5.96 3.81 -14.99
CA VAL A 208 6.42 4.77 -13.98
C VAL A 208 5.48 5.95 -13.97
N TYR A 209 4.90 6.26 -12.81
CA TYR A 209 4.05 7.44 -12.67
C TYR A 209 4.79 8.71 -13.11
N ASP A 210 4.05 9.64 -13.72
CA ASP A 210 4.62 10.93 -14.13
C ASP A 210 5.08 11.73 -12.93
N ILE A 211 4.30 11.67 -11.85
CA ILE A 211 4.62 12.33 -10.59
C ILE A 211 5.65 11.56 -9.78
N SER A 212 6.52 12.27 -9.09
CA SER A 212 7.44 11.74 -8.07
C SER A 212 7.14 12.39 -6.73
N ILE A 213 7.22 11.63 -5.64
CA ILE A 213 7.04 12.16 -4.29
C ILE A 213 8.35 12.78 -3.81
N PRO A 214 8.42 14.10 -3.56
CA PRO A 214 9.64 14.74 -3.13
C PRO A 214 10.03 14.35 -1.70
N GLN A 215 11.33 14.40 -1.41
CA GLN A 215 11.79 14.32 -0.03
C GLN A 215 11.20 15.47 0.78
N SER A 216 10.62 15.17 1.95
CA SER A 216 9.95 16.17 2.78
C SER A 216 10.12 15.88 4.26
N ILE A 217 10.59 16.86 5.01
CA ILE A 217 10.69 16.80 6.49
C ILE A 217 9.29 16.85 7.15
N LYS A 218 8.25 17.29 6.42
CA LYS A 218 6.88 17.41 6.95
C LYS A 218 6.17 16.06 7.04
N ILE A 219 6.53 15.08 6.20
CA ILE A 219 5.93 13.74 6.23
C ILE A 219 6.17 13.05 7.59
N PRO A 220 7.41 12.90 8.09
CA PRO A 220 7.65 12.30 9.42
C PRO A 220 6.93 13.05 10.55
N VAL A 221 6.84 14.39 10.47
CA VAL A 221 6.13 15.19 11.46
C VAL A 221 4.61 14.94 11.40
N ALA A 222 4.02 14.84 10.21
CA ALA A 222 2.60 14.47 10.05
C ALA A 222 2.33 13.09 10.64
N GLN A 223 3.17 12.11 10.30
CA GLN A 223 3.08 10.74 10.82
C GLN A 223 3.17 10.67 12.35
N SER A 224 4.09 11.43 12.98
CA SER A 224 4.19 11.49 14.45
C SER A 224 2.95 12.07 15.12
N LYS A 225 2.08 12.74 14.37
CA LYS A 225 0.80 13.30 14.83
C LYS A 225 -0.41 12.45 14.41
N GLY A 226 -0.18 11.26 13.83
CA GLY A 226 -1.24 10.40 13.34
C GLY A 226 -2.08 11.05 12.23
N LYS A 227 -1.48 11.86 11.37
CA LYS A 227 -2.21 12.60 10.32
C LYS A 227 -1.61 12.36 8.94
N PRO A 228 -2.43 12.09 7.92
CA PRO A 228 -1.99 12.18 6.53
C PRO A 228 -1.47 13.59 6.20
N ILE A 229 -0.51 13.68 5.27
CA ILE A 229 0.17 14.95 4.95
C ILE A 229 -0.80 16.03 4.45
N THR A 230 -1.84 15.66 3.72
CA THR A 230 -2.85 16.59 3.20
C THR A 230 -3.72 17.20 4.31
N PHE A 231 -3.92 16.49 5.41
CA PHE A 231 -4.61 16.97 6.61
C PHE A 231 -3.67 17.67 7.59
N TYR A 232 -2.36 17.48 7.46
CA TYR A 232 -1.36 18.19 8.26
C TYR A 232 -0.92 19.50 7.62
N ASP A 233 -0.56 19.48 6.32
CA ASP A 233 -0.14 20.65 5.55
C ASP A 233 -0.43 20.45 4.05
N LYS A 234 -1.66 20.80 3.68
CA LYS A 234 -2.17 20.68 2.29
C LYS A 234 -1.35 21.48 1.26
N GLY A 235 -0.70 22.56 1.69
CA GLY A 235 0.07 23.45 0.81
C GLY A 235 1.47 22.94 0.46
N CYS A 236 2.01 21.97 1.19
CA CYS A 236 3.36 21.49 0.97
C CYS A 236 3.51 20.67 -0.33
N SER A 237 4.75 20.58 -0.83
CA SER A 237 5.06 19.87 -2.08
C SER A 237 4.67 18.38 -2.04
N ALA A 238 4.87 17.71 -0.91
CA ALA A 238 4.53 16.31 -0.76
C ALA A 238 3.00 16.07 -0.80
N ALA A 239 2.20 16.92 -0.16
CA ALA A 239 0.74 16.85 -0.22
C ALA A 239 0.23 17.02 -1.65
N LYS A 240 0.74 18.03 -2.37
CA LYS A 240 0.41 18.27 -3.77
C LYS A 240 0.79 17.08 -4.66
N ALA A 241 1.95 16.46 -4.42
CA ALA A 241 2.41 15.30 -5.18
C ALA A 241 1.47 14.09 -4.97
N TYR A 242 1.05 13.79 -3.74
CA TYR A 242 0.07 12.73 -3.50
C TYR A 242 -1.29 13.03 -4.10
N SER A 243 -1.75 14.29 -4.09
CA SER A 243 -2.99 14.68 -4.77
C SER A 243 -2.91 14.47 -6.28
N GLN A 244 -1.78 14.79 -6.91
CA GLN A 244 -1.56 14.55 -8.33
C GLN A 244 -1.50 13.04 -8.63
N LEU A 245 -0.84 12.23 -7.80
CA LEU A 245 -0.82 10.77 -7.94
C LEU A 245 -2.24 10.17 -7.89
N ALA A 246 -3.06 10.61 -6.95
CA ALA A 246 -4.44 10.13 -6.85
C ALA A 246 -5.25 10.48 -8.10
N VAL A 247 -5.10 11.70 -8.64
CA VAL A 247 -5.75 12.11 -9.90
C VAL A 247 -5.27 11.26 -11.08
N GLU A 248 -3.97 10.97 -11.17
CA GLU A 248 -3.40 10.12 -12.22
C GLU A 248 -3.98 8.71 -12.18
N ILE A 249 -4.07 8.08 -10.98
CA ILE A 249 -4.66 6.75 -10.78
C ILE A 249 -6.15 6.74 -11.15
N VAL A 250 -6.94 7.71 -10.66
CA VAL A 250 -8.38 7.77 -10.95
C VAL A 250 -8.63 7.93 -12.43
N LYS A 251 -7.93 8.84 -13.12
CA LYS A 251 -8.07 9.04 -14.57
C LYS A 251 -7.76 7.77 -15.37
N LYS A 252 -6.72 7.04 -15.00
CA LYS A 252 -6.34 5.79 -15.65
C LYS A 252 -7.46 4.76 -15.56
N HIS A 253 -8.08 4.60 -14.40
CA HIS A 253 -9.16 3.64 -14.19
C HIS A 253 -10.48 4.07 -14.87
N GLU A 254 -10.81 5.36 -14.90
CA GLU A 254 -11.99 5.87 -15.59
C GLU A 254 -11.87 5.71 -17.12
N THR A 255 -10.66 5.70 -17.66
CA THR A 255 -10.40 5.49 -19.09
C THR A 255 -10.53 4.02 -19.50
N ILE A 256 -10.19 3.07 -18.62
CA ILE A 256 -10.30 1.63 -18.87
C ILE A 256 -11.75 1.16 -18.83
N ASN A 257 -12.61 1.84 -18.06
CA ASN A 257 -14.02 1.50 -17.88
C ASN A 257 -14.97 2.14 -18.93
N LYS A 258 -14.42 2.89 -19.89
CA LYS A 258 -15.14 3.41 -21.07
C LYS A 258 -14.86 2.58 -22.32
#